data_82b18882e04369ab909afe47fbc000ba
#
_entry.id   82b18882e04369ab909afe47fbc000ba
#
_cell.length_a   1.000
_cell.length_b   1.000
_cell.length_c   1.000
_cell.angle_alpha   90.00
_cell.angle_beta   90.00
_cell.angle_gamma   90.00
#
_symmetry.space_group_name_H-M   'P 1'
#
loop_
_entity.id
_entity.type
_entity.pdbx_description
1 polymer ?
#
loop_
_entity_poly.entity_id
_entity_poly.type
_entity_poly.pdbx_seq_one_letter_code
_entity_poly.pdbx_strand_id
1 'polypeptide(L)'
;KDAGCQVNRYQLAQQPSENILRSFLPKESCELSVGQDYQIFAAGVENREPGVHIVGLDTHVAFLIVGGDGFRFVHSAGSQPWCVVDESRAEASVLQRSNWRMLGNLTADPTVIRRWLKAEKIVVRGT
;
A
#
# COMPACT_ATOMS: atom_id res chain seq x y z
N LYS A 1 -15.49 -4.26 11.85
CA LYS A 1 -16.17 -4.92 12.95
C LYS A 1 -17.01 -6.09 12.57
N ASP A 2 -17.63 -6.07 11.43
CA ASP A 2 -18.31 -7.25 10.94
C ASP A 2 -17.27 -8.31 10.62
N ALA A 3 -17.69 -9.54 10.54
CA ALA A 3 -16.81 -10.68 10.25
C ALA A 3 -15.67 -10.85 11.27
N GLY A 4 -15.87 -10.36 12.49
CA GLY A 4 -14.92 -10.56 13.57
C GLY A 4 -13.72 -9.62 13.56
N CYS A 5 -13.73 -8.60 12.73
CA CYS A 5 -12.64 -7.62 12.70
C CYS A 5 -12.76 -6.65 13.86
N GLN A 6 -11.62 -6.32 14.45
CA GLN A 6 -11.52 -5.26 15.43
C GLN A 6 -10.96 -4.02 14.74
N VAL A 7 -11.35 -2.84 15.22
CA VAL A 7 -10.89 -1.59 14.63
C VAL A 7 -10.29 -0.71 15.71
N ASN A 8 -9.04 -0.35 15.54
CA ASN A 8 -8.37 0.64 16.36
C ASN A 8 -7.94 1.79 15.47
N ARG A 9 -7.96 2.98 16.04
CA ARG A 9 -7.48 4.17 15.34
C ARG A 9 -6.27 4.71 16.08
N TYR A 10 -5.24 5.00 15.33
CA TYR A 10 -4.09 5.73 15.85
C TYR A 10 -3.45 6.50 14.70
N GLN A 11 -2.83 7.61 15.05
CA GLN A 11 -2.21 8.48 14.07
C GLN A 11 -0.72 8.22 14.04
N LEU A 12 -0.19 8.01 12.84
CA LEU A 12 1.24 7.83 12.66
C LEU A 12 1.91 9.18 12.44
N ALA A 13 3.08 9.35 13.00
CA ALA A 13 3.91 10.51 12.69
C ALA A 13 4.35 10.45 11.23
N GLN A 14 4.49 11.60 10.60
CA GLN A 14 4.97 11.66 9.23
C GLN A 14 6.40 11.14 9.16
N GLN A 15 6.67 10.27 8.18
CA GLN A 15 7.94 9.57 8.07
C GLN A 15 8.11 8.98 6.68
N PRO A 16 9.32 8.51 6.32
CA PRO A 16 9.52 7.87 5.03
C PRO A 16 8.60 6.66 4.83
N SER A 17 8.08 6.52 3.63
CA SER A 17 7.17 5.42 3.27
C SER A 17 7.80 4.05 3.55
N GLU A 18 9.09 3.91 3.35
CA GLU A 18 9.80 2.66 3.61
C GLU A 18 9.60 2.18 5.05
N ASN A 19 9.63 3.10 6.02
CA ASN A 19 9.45 2.75 7.42
C ASN A 19 8.07 2.14 7.66
N ILE A 20 7.07 2.67 6.99
CA ILE A 20 5.69 2.18 7.13
C ILE A 20 5.58 0.77 6.56
N LEU A 21 6.07 0.56 5.34
CA LEU A 21 6.00 -0.77 4.73
C LEU A 21 6.76 -1.81 5.53
N ARG A 22 7.95 -1.47 6.00
CA ARG A 22 8.78 -2.41 6.78
C ARG A 22 8.23 -2.71 8.16
N SER A 23 7.31 -1.90 8.63
CA SER A 23 6.63 -2.17 9.90
C SER A 23 5.53 -3.21 9.75
N PHE A 24 4.97 -3.33 8.54
CA PHE A 24 3.93 -4.32 8.24
C PHE A 24 4.51 -5.60 7.65
N LEU A 25 5.58 -5.51 6.87
CA LEU A 25 6.10 -6.63 6.09
C LEU A 25 7.58 -6.85 6.34
N PRO A 26 8.06 -8.11 6.26
CA PRO A 26 9.50 -8.37 6.27
C PRO A 26 10.17 -7.71 5.07
N LYS A 27 11.44 -7.39 5.22
CA LYS A 27 12.22 -6.72 4.18
C LYS A 27 12.18 -7.50 2.85
N GLU A 28 12.30 -8.81 2.93
CA GLU A 28 12.33 -9.68 1.74
C GLU A 28 10.99 -9.74 1.01
N SER A 29 9.91 -9.28 1.64
CA SER A 29 8.58 -9.22 1.02
C SER A 29 8.32 -7.89 0.32
N CYS A 30 9.25 -6.97 0.40
CA CYS A 30 9.12 -5.64 -0.20
C CYS A 30 10.03 -5.54 -1.42
N GLU A 31 9.48 -5.08 -2.54
CA GLU A 31 10.24 -4.87 -3.77
C GLU A 31 10.33 -3.38 -4.06
N LEU A 32 11.52 -2.92 -4.37
CA LEU A 32 11.78 -1.51 -4.64
C LEU A 32 12.03 -1.28 -6.13
N SER A 33 11.37 -0.27 -6.70
CA SER A 33 11.61 0.21 -8.05
C SER A 33 11.90 1.70 -7.98
N VAL A 34 13.02 2.12 -8.57
CA VAL A 34 13.39 3.54 -8.59
C VAL A 34 13.58 3.97 -10.05
N GLY A 35 12.91 5.04 -10.43
CA GLY A 35 13.02 5.58 -11.79
C GLY A 35 12.40 4.72 -12.88
N GLN A 36 11.58 3.76 -12.52
CA GLN A 36 10.96 2.86 -13.50
C GLN A 36 9.79 3.56 -14.19
N ASP A 37 9.71 3.37 -15.50
CA ASP A 37 8.57 3.84 -16.29
C ASP A 37 7.27 3.32 -15.71
N TYR A 38 6.26 4.18 -15.62
CA TYR A 38 4.99 3.81 -15.02
C TYR A 38 4.30 2.66 -15.73
N GLN A 39 4.34 2.63 -17.07
CA GLN A 39 3.67 1.55 -17.80
C GLN A 39 4.31 0.20 -17.52
N ILE A 40 5.62 0.18 -17.34
CA ILE A 40 6.34 -1.05 -16.97
C ILE A 40 5.98 -1.46 -15.55
N PHE A 41 6.00 -0.51 -14.62
CA PHE A 41 5.61 -0.78 -13.24
C PHE A 41 4.18 -1.32 -13.15
N ALA A 42 3.24 -0.65 -13.81
CA ALA A 42 1.83 -1.02 -13.77
C ALA A 42 1.58 -2.40 -14.38
N ALA A 43 2.24 -2.71 -15.49
CA ALA A 43 2.12 -4.03 -16.11
C ALA A 43 2.64 -5.11 -15.15
N GLY A 44 3.72 -4.84 -14.44
CA GLY A 44 4.25 -5.75 -13.43
C GLY A 44 3.29 -5.98 -12.28
N VAL A 45 2.61 -4.93 -11.83
CA VAL A 45 1.61 -5.03 -10.76
C VAL A 45 0.44 -5.90 -11.20
N GLU A 46 -0.03 -5.72 -12.42
CA GLU A 46 -1.18 -6.48 -12.93
C GLU A 46 -0.89 -7.98 -13.05
N ASN A 47 0.38 -8.36 -13.10
CA ASN A 47 0.79 -9.76 -13.14
C ASN A 47 1.07 -10.35 -11.75
N ARG A 48 0.86 -9.58 -10.69
CA ARG A 48 1.05 -10.06 -9.32
C ARG A 48 -0.12 -10.91 -8.86
N GLU A 49 0.10 -11.65 -7.76
CA GLU A 49 -0.97 -12.39 -7.12
C GLU A 49 -2.10 -11.46 -6.74
N PRO A 50 -3.36 -11.84 -6.95
CA PRO A 50 -4.50 -11.06 -6.47
C PRO A 50 -4.42 -10.85 -4.96
N GLY A 51 -4.87 -9.68 -4.51
CA GLY A 51 -4.88 -9.37 -3.10
C GLY A 51 -4.67 -7.90 -2.83
N VAL A 52 -4.48 -7.58 -1.55
CA VAL A 52 -4.22 -6.22 -1.10
C VAL A 52 -2.73 -6.04 -0.96
N HIS A 53 -2.17 -5.18 -1.80
CA HIS A 53 -0.77 -4.80 -1.76
C HIS A 53 -0.65 -3.41 -1.14
N ILE A 54 0.43 -3.18 -0.42
CA ILE A 54 0.74 -1.85 0.08
C ILE A 54 1.85 -1.27 -0.80
N VAL A 55 1.72 0.01 -1.13
CA VAL A 55 2.75 0.70 -1.92
C VAL A 55 3.19 1.96 -1.21
N GLY A 56 4.50 2.09 -1.04
CA GLY A 56 5.13 3.31 -0.55
C GLY A 56 5.67 4.10 -1.71
N LEU A 57 5.40 5.39 -1.73
CA LEU A 57 5.79 6.30 -2.79
C LEU A 57 6.69 7.39 -2.23
N ASP A 58 7.09 8.33 -3.07
CA ASP A 58 8.01 9.41 -2.66
C ASP A 58 7.53 10.11 -1.38
N THR A 59 6.24 10.42 -1.31
CA THR A 59 5.66 11.16 -0.18
C THR A 59 4.30 10.62 0.25
N HIS A 60 3.99 9.35 -0.09
CA HIS A 60 2.64 8.82 0.09
C HIS A 60 2.68 7.32 0.33
N VAL A 61 1.70 6.81 1.05
CA VAL A 61 1.50 5.37 1.22
C VAL A 61 0.06 5.06 0.85
N ALA A 62 -0.13 3.97 0.13
CA ALA A 62 -1.45 3.62 -0.41
C ALA A 62 -1.59 2.12 -0.56
N PHE A 63 -2.76 1.71 -1.01
CA PHE A 63 -3.02 0.31 -1.32
C PHE A 63 -3.24 0.12 -2.80
N LEU A 64 -2.78 -1.02 -3.31
CA LEU A 64 -3.10 -1.49 -4.65
C LEU A 64 -3.91 -2.77 -4.49
N ILE A 65 -5.16 -2.73 -4.93
CA ILE A 65 -6.03 -3.91 -4.90
C ILE A 65 -5.87 -4.59 -6.24
N VAL A 66 -5.17 -5.72 -6.25
CA VAL A 66 -4.84 -6.45 -7.47
C VAL A 66 -5.82 -7.59 -7.67
N GLY A 67 -6.35 -7.72 -8.87
CA GLY A 67 -7.25 -8.83 -9.17
C GLY A 67 -8.05 -8.57 -10.43
N GLY A 68 -8.61 -9.65 -10.98
CA GLY A 68 -9.40 -9.57 -12.20
C GLY A 68 -8.59 -9.02 -13.34
N ASP A 69 -9.02 -7.89 -13.87
CA ASP A 69 -8.44 -7.31 -15.09
C ASP A 69 -7.38 -6.25 -14.81
N GLY A 70 -6.93 -6.11 -13.56
CA GLY A 70 -5.94 -5.09 -13.29
C GLY A 70 -5.86 -4.75 -11.81
N PHE A 71 -5.64 -3.48 -11.49
CA PHE A 71 -5.57 -3.05 -10.11
C PHE A 71 -6.31 -1.73 -9.89
N ARG A 72 -6.65 -1.49 -8.61
CA ARG A 72 -7.21 -0.22 -8.16
C ARG A 72 -6.23 0.41 -7.17
N PHE A 73 -6.05 1.71 -7.28
CA PHE A 73 -5.20 2.49 -6.38
C PHE A 73 -6.10 3.17 -5.35
N VAL A 74 -6.00 2.73 -4.09
CA VAL A 74 -6.86 3.22 -3.02
C VAL A 74 -6.00 3.96 -2.02
N HIS A 75 -6.29 5.24 -1.83
CA HIS A 75 -5.46 6.07 -0.97
C HIS A 75 -6.26 7.25 -0.41
N SER A 76 -5.70 7.86 0.64
CA SER A 76 -6.25 9.08 1.20
C SER A 76 -5.71 10.25 0.38
N ALA A 77 -6.59 10.98 -0.28
CA ALA A 77 -6.19 12.09 -1.13
C ALA A 77 -5.55 13.21 -0.30
N GLY A 78 -4.41 13.71 -0.78
CA GLY A 78 -3.72 14.83 -0.15
C GLY A 78 -4.25 16.20 -0.58
N SER A 79 -5.32 16.22 -1.34
CA SER A 79 -5.98 17.43 -1.81
C SER A 79 -7.47 17.20 -1.85
N GLN A 80 -8.24 18.22 -2.22
CA GLN A 80 -9.69 18.06 -2.38
C GLN A 80 -9.98 16.80 -3.22
N PRO A 81 -10.89 15.92 -2.82
CA PRO A 81 -11.93 16.09 -1.77
C PRO A 81 -11.52 15.67 -0.35
N TRP A 82 -10.27 15.45 -0.04
CA TRP A 82 -9.79 15.10 1.31
C TRP A 82 -10.43 13.82 1.86
N CYS A 83 -10.59 12.82 1.02
CA CYS A 83 -11.20 11.56 1.42
C CYS A 83 -10.44 10.41 0.78
N VAL A 84 -10.81 9.18 1.16
CA VAL A 84 -10.27 7.99 0.52
C VAL A 84 -10.85 7.91 -0.89
N VAL A 85 -10.00 7.75 -1.87
CA VAL A 85 -10.38 7.62 -3.27
C VAL A 85 -9.90 6.30 -3.83
N ASP A 86 -10.61 5.82 -4.85
CA ASP A 86 -10.37 4.57 -5.54
C ASP A 86 -10.18 4.90 -7.01
N GLU A 87 -8.96 4.77 -7.49
CA GLU A 87 -8.58 5.21 -8.84
C GLU A 87 -8.10 4.05 -9.69
N SER A 88 -8.41 4.12 -10.97
CA SER A 88 -7.90 3.14 -11.94
C SER A 88 -6.43 3.41 -12.22
N ARG A 89 -5.79 2.45 -12.91
CA ARG A 89 -4.41 2.59 -13.37
C ARG A 89 -4.20 3.92 -14.12
N ALA A 90 -5.14 4.30 -14.98
CA ALA A 90 -5.00 5.51 -15.79
C ALA A 90 -5.24 6.79 -14.98
N GLU A 91 -6.02 6.69 -13.90
CA GLU A 91 -6.38 7.85 -13.07
C GLU A 91 -5.37 8.12 -11.94
N ALA A 92 -4.56 7.14 -11.60
CA ALA A 92 -3.69 7.17 -10.42
C ALA A 92 -2.50 8.11 -10.61
N SER A 93 -2.74 9.41 -10.60
CA SER A 93 -1.70 10.39 -10.93
C SER A 93 -0.55 10.41 -9.94
N VAL A 94 -0.82 10.25 -8.65
CA VAL A 94 0.24 10.20 -7.63
C VAL A 94 1.15 9.00 -7.86
N LEU A 95 0.56 7.85 -8.17
CA LEU A 95 1.32 6.64 -8.48
C LEU A 95 2.17 6.84 -9.74
N GLN A 96 1.59 7.46 -10.76
CA GLN A 96 2.29 7.71 -12.04
C GLN A 96 3.49 8.62 -11.87
N ARG A 97 3.36 9.66 -11.05
CA ARG A 97 4.41 10.68 -10.88
C ARG A 97 5.53 10.25 -9.95
N SER A 98 5.31 9.21 -9.16
CA SER A 98 6.31 8.80 -8.18
C SER A 98 7.52 8.18 -8.85
N ASN A 99 8.70 8.55 -8.38
CA ASN A 99 9.96 8.00 -8.86
C ASN A 99 10.39 6.79 -8.04
N TRP A 100 10.07 6.79 -6.77
CA TRP A 100 10.40 5.73 -5.81
C TRP A 100 9.13 4.98 -5.46
N ARG A 101 9.11 3.68 -5.68
CA ARG A 101 7.93 2.84 -5.40
C ARG A 101 8.39 1.54 -4.74
N MET A 102 7.91 1.30 -3.53
CA MET A 102 8.15 0.06 -2.82
C MET A 102 6.82 -0.67 -2.67
N LEU A 103 6.79 -1.95 -3.03
CA LEU A 103 5.55 -2.72 -3.11
C LEU A 103 5.66 -3.98 -2.27
N GLY A 104 4.60 -4.33 -1.55
CA GLY A 104 4.52 -5.58 -0.81
C GLY A 104 3.10 -6.11 -0.75
N ASN A 105 2.95 -7.43 -0.75
CA ASN A 105 1.63 -8.07 -0.72
C ASN A 105 1.25 -8.39 0.72
N LEU A 106 0.31 -7.60 1.27
CA LEU A 106 -0.15 -7.80 2.65
C LEU A 106 -0.92 -9.11 2.81
N THR A 107 -1.73 -9.45 1.83
CA THR A 107 -2.64 -10.60 1.94
C THR A 107 -1.95 -11.94 1.66
N ALA A 108 -0.72 -11.93 1.19
CA ALA A 108 0.05 -13.15 1.02
C ALA A 108 0.69 -13.63 2.33
N ASP A 109 0.72 -12.80 3.37
CA ASP A 109 1.36 -13.13 4.63
C ASP A 109 0.29 -13.38 5.71
N PRO A 110 0.08 -14.66 6.12
CA PRO A 110 -0.95 -14.98 7.13
C PRO A 110 -0.70 -14.29 8.47
N THR A 111 0.54 -14.02 8.82
CA THR A 111 0.86 -13.33 10.07
C THR A 111 0.36 -11.89 10.04
N VAL A 112 0.56 -11.19 8.92
CA VAL A 112 0.09 -9.82 8.74
C VAL A 112 -1.44 -9.77 8.82
N ILE A 113 -2.11 -10.68 8.12
CA ILE A 113 -3.57 -10.75 8.12
C ILE A 113 -4.10 -10.98 9.54
N ARG A 114 -3.49 -11.92 10.26
CA ARG A 114 -3.91 -12.24 11.63
C ARG A 114 -3.77 -11.03 12.55
N ARG A 115 -2.66 -10.31 12.43
CA ARG A 115 -2.43 -9.12 13.26
C ARG A 115 -3.46 -8.03 12.97
N TRP A 116 -3.80 -7.85 11.70
CA TRP A 116 -4.81 -6.87 11.31
C TRP A 116 -6.19 -7.23 11.83
N LEU A 117 -6.58 -8.50 11.70
CA LEU A 117 -7.89 -8.95 12.20
C LEU A 117 -8.02 -8.80 13.71
N LYS A 118 -6.92 -8.88 14.43
CA LYS A 118 -6.89 -8.70 15.90
C LYS A 118 -6.66 -7.25 16.30
N ALA A 119 -6.51 -6.36 15.35
CA ALA A 119 -6.24 -4.94 15.58
C ALA A 119 -5.00 -4.70 16.45
N GLU A 120 -3.98 -5.53 16.28
CA GLU A 120 -2.73 -5.34 17.02
C GLU A 120 -2.06 -4.03 16.62
N LYS A 121 -1.50 -3.36 17.61
CA LYS A 121 -0.77 -2.13 17.33
C LYS A 121 0.52 -2.45 16.58
N ILE A 122 0.72 -1.75 15.48
CA ILE A 122 1.95 -1.86 14.69
C ILE A 122 2.89 -0.74 15.14
N VAL A 123 4.09 -1.12 15.56
CA VAL A 123 5.12 -0.16 15.91
C VAL A 123 5.89 0.21 14.64
N VAL A 124 5.78 1.48 14.24
CA VAL A 124 6.41 1.95 13.01
C VAL A 124 7.81 2.44 13.34
N ARG A 125 8.79 1.97 12.59
CA ARG A 125 10.19 2.34 12.80
C ARG A 125 10.39 3.84 12.56
N GLY A 126 11.31 4.42 13.30
CA GLY A 126 11.67 5.83 13.13
C GLY A 126 10.70 6.83 13.74
N THR A 127 9.71 6.37 14.49
CA THR A 127 8.76 7.25 15.18
C THR A 127 9.07 7.40 16.66
#